data_088d6178deb8030e2b6c8b35a4df1523
#
_entry.id   088d6178deb8030e2b6c8b35a4df1523
#
_cell.length_a   1.000
_cell.length_b   1.000
_cell.length_c   1.000
_cell.angle_alpha   90.00
_cell.angle_beta   90.00
_cell.angle_gamma   90.00
#
_symmetry.space_group_name_H-M   'P 1'
#
loop_
_entity.id
_entity.type
_entity.pdbx_description
1 polymer ?
#
loop_
_entity_poly.entity_id
_entity_poly.type
_entity_poly.pdbx_seq_one_letter_code
_entity_poly.pdbx_strand_id
1 'polypeptide(L)'
;VPESHQPAAAASSSLLPLLGDEARKRGYVLPLPFGVSINYMDMRQNINVDSINFTGLSLDGRNIDCGKDPVCKHAVNNIFANGPVSLDNAFQIGVGHTRESSKTETLKLDAWLLPFMNVYGLVGHTEGHSISQIAVGLKGPNGKVVPLPGMQDLDFRLDFKGTTYGMGTTLVGGVGNWFTVLDANYTQTRFDILDGSIDALTFSPRVGYRFSTPSVDALHLPAGKLNLWVGSMYQDVQQEFKGSLSDLSMPSPMLQNMVNLANQDNNGRFDVKQHLQSPWNVLVGAQYELTQNFNITTEFGFAERNSFFIAGEYRF
;
A
#
# COMPACT_ATOMS: atom_id res chain seq x y z
N VAL A 1 -6.32 -18.50 -27.92
CA VAL A 1 -7.31 -19.24 -28.70
C VAL A 1 -6.98 -19.05 -30.18
N PRO A 2 -6.81 -20.12 -30.95
CA PRO A 2 -6.56 -19.97 -32.38
C PRO A 2 -7.83 -19.52 -33.09
N GLU A 3 -7.75 -18.37 -33.70
CA GLU A 3 -8.77 -17.88 -34.64
C GLU A 3 -8.15 -17.75 -36.01
N SER A 4 -8.72 -18.45 -36.98
CA SER A 4 -8.18 -18.54 -38.32
C SER A 4 -8.58 -17.40 -39.26
N HIS A 5 -9.30 -16.40 -38.79
CA HIS A 5 -10.00 -15.46 -39.65
C HIS A 5 -9.60 -14.00 -39.52
N GLN A 6 -8.56 -13.68 -38.78
CA GLN A 6 -8.08 -12.32 -38.71
C GLN A 6 -7.40 -11.93 -40.02
N PRO A 7 -7.77 -10.79 -40.63
CA PRO A 7 -7.08 -10.33 -41.83
C PRO A 7 -5.60 -10.10 -41.51
N ALA A 8 -4.74 -10.83 -42.18
CA ALA A 8 -3.31 -10.75 -41.95
C ALA A 8 -2.74 -9.33 -42.14
N ALA A 9 -3.38 -8.54 -43.01
CA ALA A 9 -2.93 -7.19 -43.31
C ALA A 9 -3.09 -6.20 -42.13
N ALA A 10 -4.11 -6.37 -41.29
CA ALA A 10 -4.32 -5.48 -40.14
C ALA A 10 -3.32 -5.77 -38.99
N ALA A 11 -2.73 -6.96 -38.99
CA ALA A 11 -1.85 -7.40 -37.93
C ALA A 11 -0.37 -7.12 -38.22
N SER A 12 0.01 -6.92 -39.48
CA SER A 12 1.42 -6.85 -39.90
C SER A 12 2.05 -5.46 -39.75
N SER A 13 1.28 -4.43 -39.40
CA SER A 13 1.78 -3.05 -39.34
C SER A 13 2.35 -2.67 -37.95
N SER A 14 2.17 -3.49 -36.95
CA SER A 14 2.64 -3.21 -35.59
C SER A 14 3.96 -3.93 -35.30
N LEU A 15 4.94 -3.17 -34.81
CA LEU A 15 6.22 -3.74 -34.37
C LEU A 15 6.06 -4.54 -33.07
N LEU A 16 5.05 -4.26 -32.28
CA LEU A 16 4.77 -4.96 -31.03
C LEU A 16 3.48 -5.75 -31.12
N PRO A 17 3.41 -6.92 -30.49
CA PRO A 17 4.50 -7.57 -29.74
C PRO A 17 5.57 -8.16 -30.69
N LEU A 18 6.80 -8.23 -30.23
CA LEU A 18 7.87 -8.98 -30.89
C LEU A 18 7.44 -10.44 -31.02
N LEU A 19 7.81 -11.11 -32.10
CA LEU A 19 7.37 -12.46 -32.42
C LEU A 19 5.85 -12.57 -32.65
N GLY A 20 5.17 -11.44 -32.77
CA GLY A 20 3.73 -11.41 -33.00
C GLY A 20 3.31 -12.07 -34.30
N ASP A 21 4.06 -11.86 -35.37
CA ASP A 21 3.79 -12.50 -36.67
C ASP A 21 3.90 -14.01 -36.60
N GLU A 22 4.89 -14.54 -35.87
CA GLU A 22 5.03 -15.97 -35.69
C GLU A 22 3.87 -16.57 -34.89
N ALA A 23 3.44 -15.89 -33.81
CA ALA A 23 2.29 -16.32 -33.01
C ALA A 23 0.99 -16.31 -33.84
N ARG A 24 0.78 -15.31 -34.67
CA ARG A 24 -0.39 -15.22 -35.58
C ARG A 24 -0.38 -16.34 -36.62
N LYS A 25 0.79 -16.66 -37.16
CA LYS A 25 0.93 -17.81 -38.09
C LYS A 25 0.56 -19.12 -37.46
N ARG A 26 0.72 -19.26 -36.14
CA ARG A 26 0.30 -20.45 -35.38
C ARG A 26 -1.18 -20.42 -34.96
N GLY A 27 -1.93 -19.39 -35.39
CA GLY A 27 -3.36 -19.27 -35.14
C GLY A 27 -3.75 -18.58 -33.84
N TYR A 28 -2.82 -17.95 -33.13
CA TYR A 28 -3.13 -17.21 -31.92
C TYR A 28 -3.71 -15.83 -32.24
N VAL A 29 -4.75 -15.45 -31.51
CA VAL A 29 -5.27 -14.08 -31.51
C VAL A 29 -4.56 -13.29 -30.44
N LEU A 30 -3.88 -12.24 -30.85
CA LEU A 30 -3.11 -11.38 -29.94
C LEU A 30 -3.94 -10.17 -29.50
N PRO A 31 -3.75 -9.70 -28.26
CA PRO A 31 -4.31 -8.41 -27.86
C PRO A 31 -3.67 -7.26 -28.63
N LEU A 32 -4.36 -6.13 -28.70
CA LEU A 32 -3.78 -4.90 -29.21
C LEU A 32 -2.57 -4.50 -28.37
N PRO A 33 -1.51 -3.96 -28.98
CA PRO A 33 -0.20 -3.90 -28.34
C PRO A 33 -0.10 -2.93 -27.18
N PHE A 34 -0.91 -1.85 -27.16
CA PHE A 34 -0.83 -0.82 -26.12
C PHE A 34 -2.12 -0.75 -25.32
N GLY A 35 -2.00 -0.44 -24.05
CA GLY A 35 -3.14 -0.26 -23.17
C GLY A 35 -2.99 0.91 -22.23
N VAL A 36 -4.12 1.54 -21.93
CA VAL A 36 -4.27 2.58 -20.91
C VAL A 36 -5.36 2.11 -19.95
N SER A 37 -5.08 2.10 -18.68
CA SER A 37 -6.02 1.60 -17.66
C SER A 37 -6.13 2.59 -16.51
N ILE A 38 -7.36 2.80 -16.05
CA ILE A 38 -7.64 3.51 -14.80
C ILE A 38 -8.04 2.48 -13.78
N ASN A 39 -7.34 2.46 -12.65
CA ASN A 39 -7.48 1.43 -11.62
C ASN A 39 -7.84 2.07 -10.29
N TYR A 40 -8.68 1.39 -9.52
CA TYR A 40 -9.00 1.72 -8.15
C TYR A 40 -8.85 0.47 -7.28
N MET A 41 -8.19 0.62 -6.14
CA MET A 41 -8.04 -0.46 -5.16
C MET A 41 -8.35 0.06 -3.75
N ASP A 42 -9.18 -0.69 -3.04
CA ASP A 42 -9.44 -0.51 -1.61
C ASP A 42 -8.89 -1.74 -0.89
N MET A 43 -8.04 -1.53 0.11
CA MET A 43 -7.37 -2.63 0.81
C MET A 43 -7.41 -2.43 2.31
N ARG A 44 -7.66 -3.51 3.03
CA ARG A 44 -7.59 -3.58 4.49
C ARG A 44 -6.72 -4.77 4.89
N GLN A 45 -5.79 -4.53 5.79
CA GLN A 45 -4.81 -5.54 6.16
C GLN A 45 -4.30 -5.36 7.58
N ASN A 46 -3.76 -6.43 8.13
CA ASN A 46 -3.05 -6.41 9.40
C ASN A 46 -1.56 -6.15 9.15
N ILE A 47 -0.98 -5.34 10.01
CA ILE A 47 0.40 -4.89 9.90
C ILE A 47 1.13 -5.24 11.18
N ASN A 48 2.40 -5.62 11.05
CA ASN A 48 3.34 -5.70 12.16
C ASN A 48 4.16 -4.43 12.21
N VAL A 49 4.18 -3.79 13.37
CA VAL A 49 5.00 -2.61 13.59
C VAL A 49 6.35 -3.05 14.14
N ASP A 50 7.41 -2.73 13.42
CA ASP A 50 8.77 -3.06 13.83
C ASP A 50 9.26 -2.13 14.93
N SER A 51 8.97 -0.82 14.78
CA SER A 51 9.38 0.18 15.75
C SER A 51 8.54 1.45 15.64
N ILE A 52 8.30 2.09 16.78
CA ILE A 52 7.80 3.45 16.88
C ILE A 52 8.78 4.22 17.75
N ASN A 53 9.44 5.23 17.16
CA ASN A 53 10.45 6.02 17.85
C ASN A 53 10.10 7.50 17.80
N PHE A 54 10.21 8.15 18.95
CA PHE A 54 10.12 9.59 19.07
C PHE A 54 11.49 10.12 19.45
N THR A 55 12.00 11.07 18.68
CA THR A 55 13.30 11.69 18.88
C THR A 55 13.20 13.20 18.93
N GLY A 56 14.27 13.85 19.36
CA GLY A 56 14.33 15.31 19.43
C GLY A 56 13.47 15.94 20.54
N LEU A 57 12.93 15.12 21.44
CA LEU A 57 12.20 15.58 22.61
C LEU A 57 13.18 15.96 23.72
N SER A 58 12.90 17.07 24.38
CA SER A 58 13.67 17.52 25.53
C SER A 58 12.77 18.17 26.55
N LEU A 59 13.16 18.10 27.80
CA LEU A 59 12.45 18.73 28.90
C LEU A 59 13.35 19.81 29.49
N ASP A 60 12.85 21.05 29.49
CA ASP A 60 13.51 22.20 30.11
C ASP A 60 12.82 22.50 31.44
N GLY A 61 13.62 22.67 32.49
CA GLY A 61 13.10 23.02 33.79
C GLY A 61 12.27 24.30 33.85
N ARG A 62 12.50 25.23 32.91
CA ARG A 62 11.73 26.47 32.78
C ARG A 62 10.29 26.21 32.35
N ASN A 63 10.01 25.07 31.72
CA ASN A 63 8.68 24.69 31.25
C ASN A 63 7.87 23.93 32.30
N ILE A 64 8.46 23.67 33.48
CA ILE A 64 7.81 22.96 34.57
C ILE A 64 7.32 23.97 35.59
N ASP A 65 6.00 24.01 35.79
CA ASP A 65 5.38 24.87 36.78
C ASP A 65 5.29 24.09 38.12
N CYS A 66 6.14 24.46 39.02
CA CYS A 66 6.12 23.94 40.39
C CYS A 66 5.20 24.74 41.34
N GLY A 67 4.68 25.87 40.90
CA GLY A 67 3.89 26.74 41.76
C GLY A 67 4.72 27.25 42.92
N LYS A 68 4.22 27.04 44.16
CA LYS A 68 4.91 27.41 45.41
C LYS A 68 5.55 26.23 46.11
N ASP A 69 5.58 25.05 45.52
CA ASP A 69 6.14 23.84 46.12
C ASP A 69 7.67 23.89 46.14
N PRO A 70 8.33 24.01 47.33
CA PRO A 70 9.77 24.05 47.37
C PRO A 70 10.46 22.73 47.04
N VAL A 71 9.80 21.59 47.24
CA VAL A 71 10.33 20.27 46.88
C VAL A 71 10.39 20.11 45.38
N CYS A 72 9.34 20.50 44.68
CA CYS A 72 9.31 20.54 43.21
C CYS A 72 10.41 21.44 42.67
N LYS A 73 10.54 22.66 43.15
CA LYS A 73 11.58 23.64 42.74
C LYS A 73 12.98 23.08 42.93
N HIS A 74 13.24 22.44 44.07
CA HIS A 74 14.54 21.83 44.36
C HIS A 74 14.87 20.70 43.39
N ALA A 75 13.90 19.81 43.18
CA ALA A 75 14.07 18.71 42.21
C ALA A 75 14.33 19.22 40.78
N VAL A 76 13.59 20.23 40.34
CA VAL A 76 13.77 20.83 39.01
C VAL A 76 15.15 21.45 38.88
N ASN A 77 15.62 22.18 39.89
CA ASN A 77 16.93 22.81 39.88
C ASN A 77 18.05 21.76 39.81
N ASN A 78 17.90 20.63 40.52
CA ASN A 78 18.90 19.55 40.50
C ASN A 78 18.91 18.80 39.18
N ILE A 79 17.74 18.45 38.64
CA ILE A 79 17.61 17.69 37.38
C ILE A 79 18.08 18.50 36.18
N PHE A 80 17.76 19.81 36.16
CA PHE A 80 18.06 20.69 35.05
C PHE A 80 19.23 21.64 35.31
N ALA A 81 20.12 21.28 36.23
CA ALA A 81 21.28 22.12 36.58
C ALA A 81 22.18 22.42 35.36
N ASN A 82 22.26 21.50 34.40
CA ASN A 82 23.07 21.63 33.19
C ASN A 82 22.27 22.00 31.95
N GLY A 83 21.02 22.47 32.12
CA GLY A 83 20.15 22.86 31.02
C GLY A 83 19.09 21.82 30.70
N PRO A 84 18.48 21.89 29.52
CA PRO A 84 17.45 20.95 29.10
C PRO A 84 17.97 19.52 29.07
N VAL A 85 17.10 18.59 29.44
CA VAL A 85 17.39 17.13 29.45
C VAL A 85 16.76 16.50 28.21
N SER A 86 17.57 15.78 27.44
CA SER A 86 17.06 15.00 26.31
C SER A 86 16.20 13.85 26.80
N LEU A 87 15.03 13.68 26.15
CA LEU A 87 14.12 12.58 26.41
C LEU A 87 14.23 11.50 25.34
N ASP A 88 15.25 11.54 24.51
CA ASP A 88 15.52 10.48 23.54
C ASP A 88 15.68 9.16 24.28
N ASN A 89 14.98 8.13 23.78
CA ASN A 89 14.92 6.80 24.41
C ASN A 89 14.27 6.77 25.80
N ALA A 90 13.65 7.85 26.27
CA ALA A 90 12.92 7.85 27.54
C ALA A 90 11.56 7.18 27.45
N PHE A 91 10.92 7.27 26.28
CA PHE A 91 9.63 6.64 26.03
C PHE A 91 9.81 5.27 25.41
N GLN A 92 9.10 4.29 25.97
CA GLN A 92 8.99 2.95 25.41
C GLN A 92 7.56 2.75 24.93
N ILE A 93 7.39 2.52 23.63
CA ILE A 93 6.07 2.32 23.04
C ILE A 93 5.93 0.85 22.68
N GLY A 94 5.06 0.15 23.41
CA GLY A 94 4.68 -1.22 23.10
C GLY A 94 3.53 -1.20 22.09
N VAL A 95 3.61 -2.06 21.08
CA VAL A 95 2.61 -2.12 20.00
C VAL A 95 1.91 -3.45 20.04
N GLY A 96 0.58 -3.41 20.07
CA GLY A 96 -0.28 -4.57 19.90
C GLY A 96 -0.76 -4.71 18.46
N HIS A 97 -2.05 -4.97 18.30
CA HIS A 97 -2.66 -5.16 16.98
C HIS A 97 -2.67 -3.85 16.17
N THR A 98 -2.24 -3.93 14.92
CA THR A 98 -2.26 -2.80 13.98
C THR A 98 -3.05 -3.17 12.74
N ARG A 99 -3.97 -2.30 12.37
CA ARG A 99 -4.80 -2.43 11.16
C ARG A 99 -4.55 -1.26 10.25
N GLU A 100 -4.47 -1.54 8.94
CA GLU A 100 -4.29 -0.54 7.91
C GLU A 100 -5.42 -0.61 6.89
N SER A 101 -5.89 0.54 6.47
CA SER A 101 -6.86 0.70 5.38
C SER A 101 -6.31 1.72 4.39
N SER A 102 -6.34 1.39 3.11
CA SER A 102 -5.83 2.29 2.07
C SER A 102 -6.69 2.24 0.81
N LYS A 103 -6.65 3.34 0.07
CA LYS A 103 -7.29 3.49 -1.24
C LYS A 103 -6.24 4.00 -2.22
N THR A 104 -6.15 3.35 -3.37
CA THR A 104 -5.18 3.69 -4.40
C THR A 104 -5.89 3.86 -5.74
N GLU A 105 -5.65 5.00 -6.38
CA GLU A 105 -6.11 5.29 -7.73
C GLU A 105 -4.89 5.45 -8.62
N THR A 106 -4.82 4.68 -9.72
CA THR A 106 -3.67 4.69 -10.61
C THR A 106 -4.07 4.76 -12.07
N LEU A 107 -3.19 5.38 -12.85
CA LEU A 107 -3.15 5.28 -14.30
C LEU A 107 -2.05 4.31 -14.66
N LYS A 108 -2.39 3.30 -15.44
CA LYS A 108 -1.46 2.27 -15.90
C LYS A 108 -1.31 2.36 -17.41
N LEU A 109 -0.07 2.36 -17.87
CA LEU A 109 0.27 2.27 -19.30
C LEU A 109 1.02 0.97 -19.52
N ASP A 110 0.60 0.20 -20.51
CA ASP A 110 1.21 -1.09 -20.79
C ASP A 110 1.49 -1.31 -22.26
N ALA A 111 2.39 -2.25 -22.53
CA ALA A 111 2.71 -2.69 -23.88
C ALA A 111 3.01 -4.19 -23.88
N TRP A 112 2.51 -4.89 -24.87
CA TRP A 112 2.87 -6.27 -25.14
C TRP A 112 4.20 -6.30 -25.90
N LEU A 113 5.29 -6.62 -25.20
CA LEU A 113 6.61 -6.76 -25.82
C LEU A 113 6.75 -8.09 -26.57
N LEU A 114 6.21 -9.14 -26.00
CA LEU A 114 6.11 -10.48 -26.58
C LEU A 114 4.66 -10.92 -26.55
N PRO A 115 4.24 -11.89 -27.36
CA PRO A 115 2.86 -12.37 -27.33
C PRO A 115 2.40 -12.87 -25.96
N PHE A 116 3.34 -13.28 -25.11
CA PHE A 116 3.09 -13.79 -23.77
C PHE A 116 3.58 -12.86 -22.66
N MET A 117 4.20 -11.72 -22.99
CA MET A 117 4.81 -10.84 -22.00
C MET A 117 4.38 -9.40 -22.20
N ASN A 118 3.74 -8.85 -21.19
CA ASN A 118 3.35 -7.45 -21.06
C ASN A 118 4.24 -6.75 -20.06
N VAL A 119 4.62 -5.52 -20.35
CA VAL A 119 5.30 -4.64 -19.39
C VAL A 119 4.47 -3.39 -19.19
N TYR A 120 4.52 -2.84 -17.99
CA TYR A 120 3.73 -1.67 -17.66
C TYR A 120 4.41 -0.76 -16.65
N GLY A 121 3.99 0.50 -16.70
CA GLY A 121 4.25 1.48 -15.68
C GLY A 121 2.95 2.02 -15.13
N LEU A 122 2.96 2.45 -13.88
CA LEU A 122 1.79 3.04 -13.26
C LEU A 122 2.17 4.26 -12.41
N VAL A 123 1.23 5.18 -12.31
CA VAL A 123 1.35 6.37 -11.47
C VAL A 123 -0.03 6.71 -10.93
N GLY A 124 -0.08 7.17 -9.70
CA GLY A 124 -1.35 7.52 -9.09
C GLY A 124 -1.21 8.06 -7.70
N HIS A 125 -2.27 7.93 -6.94
CA HIS A 125 -2.40 8.47 -5.61
C HIS A 125 -2.88 7.38 -4.65
N THR A 126 -2.24 7.34 -3.47
CA THR A 126 -2.63 6.46 -2.38
C THR A 126 -2.92 7.30 -1.14
N GLU A 127 -4.02 7.01 -0.48
CA GLU A 127 -4.34 7.56 0.83
C GLU A 127 -4.82 6.46 1.75
N GLY A 128 -4.55 6.60 3.03
CA GLY A 128 -4.98 5.61 4.00
C GLY A 128 -4.64 6.01 5.41
N HIS A 129 -4.87 5.05 6.29
CA HIS A 129 -4.52 5.21 7.69
C HIS A 129 -4.17 3.86 8.30
N SER A 130 -3.38 3.91 9.37
CA SER A 130 -3.15 2.78 10.24
C SER A 130 -3.57 3.13 11.65
N ILE A 131 -4.14 2.15 12.37
CA ILE A 131 -4.51 2.28 13.76
C ILE A 131 -3.81 1.17 14.53
N SER A 132 -2.93 1.57 15.44
CA SER A 132 -2.17 0.67 16.30
C SER A 132 -2.63 0.80 17.74
N GLN A 133 -2.85 -0.32 18.40
CA GLN A 133 -3.02 -0.32 19.85
C GLN A 133 -1.65 -0.18 20.48
N ILE A 134 -1.43 0.88 21.24
CA ILE A 134 -0.15 1.17 21.85
C ILE A 134 -0.28 1.26 23.37
N ALA A 135 0.82 0.96 24.04
CA ALA A 135 1.02 1.17 25.45
C ALA A 135 2.31 1.97 25.64
N VAL A 136 2.22 3.06 26.40
CA VAL A 136 3.35 3.95 26.61
C VAL A 136 3.94 3.71 27.99
N GLY A 137 5.26 3.57 28.05
CA GLY A 137 6.01 3.44 29.29
C GLY A 137 7.21 4.38 29.31
N LEU A 138 7.77 4.59 30.48
CA LEU A 138 9.02 5.32 30.66
C LEU A 138 10.15 4.34 30.97
N LYS A 139 11.27 4.51 30.30
CA LYS A 139 12.48 3.73 30.53
C LYS A 139 13.32 4.44 31.57
N GLY A 140 13.52 3.78 32.70
CA GLY A 140 14.35 4.28 33.80
C GLY A 140 15.84 4.10 33.53
N PRO A 141 16.71 4.70 34.40
CA PRO A 141 18.17 4.63 34.25
C PRO A 141 18.73 3.20 34.32
N ASN A 142 18.00 2.28 34.95
CA ASN A 142 18.38 0.87 35.07
C ASN A 142 17.85 0.01 33.91
N GLY A 143 17.28 0.61 32.86
CA GLY A 143 16.71 -0.09 31.74
C GLY A 143 15.33 -0.69 31.97
N LYS A 144 14.74 -0.55 33.13
CA LYS A 144 13.38 -1.01 33.43
C LYS A 144 12.36 -0.05 32.84
N VAL A 145 11.32 -0.61 32.23
CA VAL A 145 10.20 0.16 31.67
C VAL A 145 9.08 0.19 32.71
N VAL A 146 8.63 1.40 33.02
CA VAL A 146 7.49 1.62 33.91
C VAL A 146 6.29 2.01 33.07
N PRO A 147 5.20 1.21 33.10
CA PRO A 147 3.99 1.61 32.36
C PRO A 147 3.41 2.91 32.93
N LEU A 148 2.99 3.81 32.02
CA LEU A 148 2.34 5.04 32.44
C LEU A 148 0.84 4.80 32.63
N PRO A 149 0.28 5.13 33.82
CA PRO A 149 -1.15 4.96 34.07
C PRO A 149 -1.98 5.80 33.07
N GLY A 150 -3.07 5.20 32.58
CA GLY A 150 -3.96 5.85 31.60
C GLY A 150 -3.42 5.91 30.18
N MET A 151 -2.24 5.35 29.93
CA MET A 151 -1.62 5.30 28.59
C MET A 151 -1.43 3.86 28.09
N GLN A 152 -2.29 2.95 28.54
CA GLN A 152 -2.37 1.58 28.08
C GLN A 152 -3.58 1.45 27.15
N ASP A 153 -3.52 0.58 26.15
CA ASP A 153 -4.58 0.35 25.17
C ASP A 153 -5.04 1.61 24.44
N LEU A 154 -4.10 2.45 24.05
CA LEU A 154 -4.39 3.63 23.26
C LEU A 154 -4.41 3.29 21.77
N ASP A 155 -5.32 3.91 21.02
CA ASP A 155 -5.38 3.79 19.58
C ASP A 155 -4.54 4.90 18.94
N PHE A 156 -3.37 4.54 18.46
CA PHE A 156 -2.50 5.45 17.72
C PHE A 156 -2.86 5.41 16.25
N ARG A 157 -3.37 6.53 15.74
CA ARG A 157 -3.77 6.67 14.34
C ARG A 157 -2.73 7.44 13.56
N LEU A 158 -2.35 6.89 12.42
CA LEU A 158 -1.44 7.52 11.48
C LEU A 158 -2.12 7.60 10.12
N ASP A 159 -2.39 8.83 9.67
CA ASP A 159 -2.96 9.10 8.36
C ASP A 159 -1.84 9.39 7.37
N PHE A 160 -1.97 8.88 6.16
CA PHE A 160 -0.99 9.11 5.10
C PHE A 160 -1.67 9.29 3.75
N LYS A 161 -1.04 10.06 2.90
CA LYS A 161 -1.38 10.18 1.49
C LYS A 161 -0.14 10.54 0.70
N GLY A 162 -0.10 10.10 -0.54
CA GLY A 162 1.07 10.32 -1.37
C GLY A 162 0.90 9.86 -2.80
N THR A 163 1.94 10.05 -3.56
CA THR A 163 2.04 9.63 -4.95
C THR A 163 2.62 8.25 -5.04
N THR A 164 1.92 7.37 -5.75
CA THR A 164 2.34 6.00 -6.02
C THR A 164 2.78 5.88 -7.45
N TYR A 165 3.93 5.25 -7.66
CA TYR A 165 4.44 4.93 -8.99
C TYR A 165 5.10 3.56 -8.96
N GLY A 166 5.14 2.91 -10.09
CA GLY A 166 5.72 1.59 -10.16
C GLY A 166 5.83 1.06 -11.57
N MET A 167 6.36 -0.13 -11.64
CA MET A 167 6.51 -0.88 -12.88
C MET A 167 6.32 -2.36 -12.64
N GLY A 168 5.98 -3.07 -13.68
CA GLY A 168 5.78 -4.50 -13.59
C GLY A 168 5.78 -5.20 -14.92
N THR A 169 5.64 -6.51 -14.83
CA THR A 169 5.54 -7.38 -15.98
C THR A 169 4.47 -8.45 -15.73
N THR A 170 3.79 -8.82 -16.79
CA THR A 170 2.76 -9.86 -16.75
C THR A 170 3.08 -10.90 -17.83
N LEU A 171 3.19 -12.15 -17.40
CA LEU A 171 3.35 -13.29 -18.30
C LEU A 171 2.03 -14.03 -18.40
N VAL A 172 1.64 -14.37 -19.61
CA VAL A 172 0.40 -15.08 -19.86
C VAL A 172 0.65 -16.35 -20.70
N GLY A 173 -0.12 -17.36 -20.43
CA GLY A 173 -0.11 -18.59 -21.20
C GLY A 173 -1.48 -19.24 -21.14
N GLY A 174 -1.79 -20.10 -22.11
CA GLY A 174 -3.07 -20.77 -22.10
C GLY A 174 -3.13 -21.97 -23.03
N VAL A 175 -4.06 -22.87 -22.71
CA VAL A 175 -4.40 -24.04 -23.52
C VAL A 175 -5.91 -24.12 -23.62
N GLY A 176 -6.45 -24.01 -24.83
CA GLY A 176 -7.90 -23.92 -25.04
C GLY A 176 -8.44 -22.64 -24.41
N ASN A 177 -9.45 -22.78 -23.56
CA ASN A 177 -10.03 -21.67 -22.82
C ASN A 177 -9.42 -21.45 -21.44
N TRP A 178 -8.51 -22.32 -21.01
CA TRP A 178 -7.76 -22.16 -19.77
C TRP A 178 -6.59 -21.21 -19.95
N PHE A 179 -6.35 -20.38 -18.97
CA PHE A 179 -5.21 -19.47 -19.00
C PHE A 179 -4.54 -19.38 -17.63
N THR A 180 -3.27 -19.02 -17.67
CA THR A 180 -2.45 -18.72 -16.51
C THR A 180 -1.84 -17.34 -16.68
N VAL A 181 -1.84 -16.57 -15.61
CA VAL A 181 -1.24 -15.22 -15.57
C VAL A 181 -0.29 -15.16 -14.39
N LEU A 182 0.93 -14.72 -14.66
CA LEU A 182 1.92 -14.43 -13.63
C LEU A 182 2.25 -12.95 -13.70
N ASP A 183 1.93 -12.21 -12.64
CA ASP A 183 2.22 -10.79 -12.56
C ASP A 183 3.26 -10.53 -11.47
N ALA A 184 4.24 -9.68 -11.78
CA ALA A 184 5.22 -9.21 -10.83
C ALA A 184 5.38 -7.71 -10.99
N ASN A 185 5.29 -6.98 -9.89
CA ASN A 185 5.46 -5.53 -9.92
C ASN A 185 6.14 -5.01 -8.66
N TYR A 186 6.74 -3.84 -8.83
CA TYR A 186 7.30 -3.06 -7.75
C TYR A 186 6.67 -1.67 -7.76
N THR A 187 6.18 -1.25 -6.61
CA THR A 187 5.58 0.07 -6.43
C THR A 187 6.23 0.80 -5.27
N GLN A 188 6.26 2.11 -5.37
CA GLN A 188 6.71 2.98 -4.31
C GLN A 188 5.71 4.11 -4.13
N THR A 189 5.35 4.38 -2.88
CA THR A 189 4.51 5.53 -2.51
C THR A 189 5.34 6.50 -1.71
N ARG A 190 5.40 7.75 -2.18
CA ARG A 190 6.06 8.85 -1.47
C ARG A 190 5.01 9.77 -0.90
N PHE A 191 5.16 10.10 0.38
CA PHE A 191 4.18 10.89 1.10
C PHE A 191 4.28 12.37 0.77
N ASP A 192 3.13 13.05 0.76
CA ASP A 192 3.03 14.49 0.44
C ASP A 192 3.54 15.37 1.56
N ILE A 193 3.22 15.01 2.80
CA ILE A 193 3.53 15.81 4.01
C ILE A 193 4.59 15.12 4.85
N LEU A 194 4.51 13.80 5.00
CA LEU A 194 5.43 13.01 5.79
C LEU A 194 6.66 12.65 4.95
N ASP A 195 7.80 12.53 5.60
CA ASP A 195 8.96 11.86 5.02
C ASP A 195 8.76 10.35 5.12
N GLY A 196 9.52 9.61 4.33
CA GLY A 196 9.40 8.16 4.29
C GLY A 196 8.62 7.68 3.08
N SER A 197 8.37 6.39 3.03
CA SER A 197 7.78 5.76 1.85
C SER A 197 7.14 4.43 2.17
N ILE A 198 6.33 3.96 1.23
CA ILE A 198 5.85 2.57 1.18
C ILE A 198 6.46 1.93 -0.05
N ASP A 199 7.21 0.84 0.15
CA ASP A 199 7.78 0.04 -0.92
C ASP A 199 7.06 -1.31 -0.94
N ALA A 200 6.60 -1.73 -2.11
CA ALA A 200 5.87 -2.98 -2.26
C ALA A 200 6.37 -3.77 -3.46
N LEU A 201 6.77 -5.00 -3.21
CA LEU A 201 7.05 -6.00 -4.24
C LEU A 201 5.90 -7.00 -4.23
N THR A 202 5.26 -7.19 -5.39
CA THR A 202 4.07 -8.02 -5.51
C THR A 202 4.27 -9.07 -6.58
N PHE A 203 3.93 -10.31 -6.26
CA PHE A 203 3.91 -11.44 -7.19
C PHE A 203 2.55 -12.12 -7.09
N SER A 204 1.86 -12.26 -8.24
CA SER A 204 0.48 -12.75 -8.26
C SER A 204 0.30 -13.78 -9.36
N PRO A 205 0.28 -15.08 -9.02
CA PRO A 205 -0.12 -16.14 -9.95
C PRO A 205 -1.64 -16.27 -9.98
N ARG A 206 -2.18 -16.45 -11.19
CA ARG A 206 -3.63 -16.64 -11.42
C ARG A 206 -3.85 -17.74 -12.43
N VAL A 207 -4.94 -18.47 -12.24
CA VAL A 207 -5.43 -19.48 -13.19
C VAL A 207 -6.90 -19.23 -13.44
N GLY A 208 -7.31 -19.24 -14.68
CA GLY A 208 -8.68 -18.94 -15.03
C GLY A 208 -9.19 -19.63 -16.27
N TYR A 209 -10.44 -19.33 -16.58
CA TYR A 209 -11.15 -19.86 -17.72
C TYR A 209 -11.86 -18.73 -18.46
N ARG A 210 -11.83 -18.80 -19.79
CA ARG A 210 -12.41 -17.81 -20.69
C ARG A 210 -13.72 -18.30 -21.26
N PHE A 211 -14.80 -17.59 -20.99
CA PHE A 211 -16.14 -17.87 -21.49
C PHE A 211 -16.48 -16.87 -22.61
N SER A 212 -17.16 -17.34 -23.65
CA SER A 212 -17.79 -16.46 -24.62
C SER A 212 -19.23 -16.21 -24.17
N THR A 213 -19.62 -14.92 -24.12
CA THR A 213 -20.94 -14.52 -23.67
C THR A 213 -21.79 -14.08 -24.86
N PRO A 214 -23.10 -14.47 -24.93
CA PRO A 214 -24.01 -13.93 -25.93
C PRO A 214 -24.38 -12.48 -25.61
N SER A 215 -24.86 -11.74 -26.61
CA SER A 215 -25.43 -10.42 -26.40
C SER A 215 -26.71 -10.53 -25.57
N VAL A 216 -26.90 -9.59 -24.64
CA VAL A 216 -28.11 -9.48 -23.82
C VAL A 216 -28.76 -8.13 -24.12
N ASP A 217 -29.75 -8.13 -24.98
CA ASP A 217 -30.39 -6.90 -25.49
C ASP A 217 -31.12 -6.12 -24.38
N ALA A 218 -31.71 -6.82 -23.41
CA ALA A 218 -32.43 -6.18 -22.30
C ALA A 218 -31.52 -5.34 -21.39
N LEU A 219 -30.24 -5.67 -21.32
CA LEU A 219 -29.23 -4.96 -20.51
C LEU A 219 -28.30 -4.12 -21.37
N HIS A 220 -28.54 -4.05 -22.68
CA HIS A 220 -27.66 -3.37 -23.65
C HIS A 220 -26.20 -3.87 -23.61
N LEU A 221 -26.00 -5.15 -23.24
CA LEU A 221 -24.68 -5.79 -23.21
C LEU A 221 -24.39 -6.44 -24.54
N PRO A 222 -23.27 -6.08 -25.20
CA PRO A 222 -22.84 -6.74 -26.42
C PRO A 222 -22.30 -8.14 -26.14
N ALA A 223 -22.25 -8.99 -27.15
CA ALA A 223 -21.53 -10.24 -27.05
C ALA A 223 -20.05 -9.95 -26.75
N GLY A 224 -19.49 -10.65 -25.80
CA GLY A 224 -18.13 -10.44 -25.33
C GLY A 224 -17.50 -11.68 -24.77
N LYS A 225 -16.39 -11.52 -24.05
CA LYS A 225 -15.69 -12.61 -23.39
C LYS A 225 -15.59 -12.30 -21.91
N LEU A 226 -15.91 -13.32 -21.11
CA LEU A 226 -15.82 -13.28 -19.67
C LEU A 226 -14.68 -14.16 -19.21
N ASN A 227 -13.70 -13.58 -18.56
CA ASN A 227 -12.59 -14.30 -17.95
C ASN A 227 -12.84 -14.36 -16.45
N LEU A 228 -12.82 -15.57 -15.90
CA LEU A 228 -12.92 -15.80 -14.46
C LEU A 228 -11.66 -16.47 -13.97
N TRP A 229 -11.15 -16.07 -12.84
CA TRP A 229 -9.91 -16.65 -12.28
C TRP A 229 -9.92 -16.70 -10.77
N VAL A 230 -9.08 -17.59 -10.29
CA VAL A 230 -8.63 -17.64 -8.90
C VAL A 230 -7.13 -17.46 -8.88
N GLY A 231 -6.63 -16.91 -7.81
CA GLY A 231 -5.21 -16.67 -7.69
C GLY A 231 -4.75 -16.47 -6.27
N SER A 232 -3.48 -16.20 -6.17
CA SER A 232 -2.82 -15.87 -4.92
C SER A 232 -1.95 -14.65 -5.15
N MET A 233 -1.75 -13.86 -4.11
CA MET A 233 -0.88 -12.71 -4.17
C MET A 233 0.14 -12.80 -3.03
N TYR A 234 1.40 -12.82 -3.40
CA TYR A 234 2.50 -12.59 -2.48
C TYR A 234 2.87 -11.11 -2.52
N GLN A 235 2.93 -10.50 -1.34
CA GLN A 235 3.26 -9.09 -1.25
C GLN A 235 4.25 -8.87 -0.12
N ASP A 236 5.39 -8.25 -0.45
CA ASP A 236 6.36 -7.77 0.52
C ASP A 236 6.24 -6.25 0.57
N VAL A 237 5.72 -5.75 1.68
CA VAL A 237 5.49 -4.32 1.88
C VAL A 237 6.32 -3.84 3.05
N GLN A 238 7.17 -2.86 2.78
CA GLN A 238 7.96 -2.16 3.77
C GLN A 238 7.47 -0.71 3.85
N GLN A 239 7.11 -0.29 5.05
CA GLN A 239 6.56 1.04 5.27
C GLN A 239 7.38 1.78 6.31
N GLU A 240 7.71 3.02 6.01
CA GLU A 240 8.34 3.92 6.94
C GLU A 240 7.63 5.27 6.90
N PHE A 241 7.18 5.71 8.06
CA PHE A 241 6.52 7.00 8.24
C PHE A 241 7.39 7.86 9.15
N LYS A 242 7.82 9.00 8.64
CA LYS A 242 8.65 9.96 9.36
C LYS A 242 8.05 11.34 9.28
N GLY A 243 8.24 12.14 10.31
CA GLY A 243 7.82 13.52 10.27
C GLY A 243 7.98 14.23 11.59
N SER A 244 7.40 15.43 11.64
CA SER A 244 7.35 16.22 12.86
C SER A 244 6.26 15.69 13.79
N LEU A 245 6.55 15.59 15.07
CA LEU A 245 5.56 15.21 16.08
C LEU A 245 4.39 16.18 16.16
N SER A 246 4.59 17.43 15.75
CA SER A 246 3.51 18.43 15.70
C SER A 246 2.45 18.10 14.65
N ASP A 247 2.76 17.26 13.66
CA ASP A 247 1.82 16.83 12.63
C ASP A 247 0.98 15.63 13.05
N LEU A 248 1.25 15.07 14.22
CA LEU A 248 0.50 13.93 14.75
C LEU A 248 -0.49 14.35 15.82
N SER A 249 -1.63 13.69 15.84
CA SER A 249 -2.58 13.75 16.95
C SER A 249 -2.38 12.54 17.85
N MET A 250 -2.09 12.78 19.11
CA MET A 250 -1.91 11.71 20.09
C MET A 250 -3.27 11.15 20.53
N PRO A 251 -3.35 9.85 20.84
CA PRO A 251 -4.63 9.20 21.16
C PRO A 251 -5.20 9.56 22.53
N SER A 252 -4.45 10.25 23.36
CA SER A 252 -4.85 10.63 24.71
C SER A 252 -4.51 12.10 24.96
N PRO A 253 -5.41 12.89 25.60
CA PRO A 253 -5.07 14.27 25.97
C PRO A 253 -3.85 14.37 26.89
N MET A 254 -3.67 13.39 27.79
CA MET A 254 -2.51 13.35 28.68
C MET A 254 -1.22 13.15 27.89
N LEU A 255 -1.22 12.21 26.93
CA LEU A 255 -0.06 11.95 26.08
C LEU A 255 0.22 13.18 25.17
N GLN A 256 -0.82 13.81 24.64
CA GLN A 256 -0.66 15.02 23.83
C GLN A 256 -0.03 16.14 24.63
N ASN A 257 -0.45 16.35 25.87
CA ASN A 257 0.11 17.37 26.73
C ASN A 257 1.57 17.09 27.09
N MET A 258 1.91 15.82 27.35
CA MET A 258 3.29 15.43 27.62
C MET A 258 4.19 15.65 26.41
N VAL A 259 3.74 15.27 25.23
CA VAL A 259 4.50 15.49 23.99
C VAL A 259 4.65 16.99 23.72
N ASN A 260 3.60 17.78 23.89
CA ASN A 260 3.67 19.23 23.69
C ASN A 260 4.67 19.88 24.64
N LEU A 261 4.69 19.46 25.89
CA LEU A 261 5.65 19.96 26.88
C LEU A 261 7.09 19.62 26.50
N ALA A 262 7.31 18.43 26.01
CA ALA A 262 8.64 17.96 25.58
C ALA A 262 9.06 18.45 24.19
N ASN A 263 8.14 19.03 23.43
CA ASN A 263 8.35 19.47 22.04
C ASN A 263 8.21 20.99 21.89
N GLN A 264 8.58 21.75 22.91
CA GLN A 264 8.45 23.22 22.88
C GLN A 264 9.27 23.85 21.74
N ASP A 265 10.42 23.28 21.42
CA ASP A 265 11.30 23.77 20.36
C ASP A 265 10.90 23.24 18.98
N ASN A 266 9.84 22.47 18.88
CA ASN A 266 9.37 21.83 17.65
C ASN A 266 10.45 20.96 16.95
N ASN A 267 11.36 20.38 17.70
CA ASN A 267 12.41 19.50 17.22
C ASN A 267 12.03 18.00 17.29
N GLY A 268 10.87 17.72 17.86
CA GLY A 268 10.37 16.36 17.97
C GLY A 268 10.07 15.74 16.61
N ARG A 269 10.53 14.53 16.40
CA ARG A 269 10.33 13.74 15.19
C ARG A 269 9.83 12.37 15.55
N PHE A 270 9.05 11.80 14.67
CA PHE A 270 8.65 10.39 14.78
C PHE A 270 9.20 9.58 13.61
N ASP A 271 9.40 8.29 13.86
CA ASP A 271 9.77 7.30 12.85
C ASP A 271 9.03 6.00 13.19
N VAL A 272 8.13 5.59 12.30
CA VAL A 272 7.37 4.35 12.43
C VAL A 272 7.75 3.46 11.27
N LYS A 273 8.24 2.25 11.59
CA LYS A 273 8.56 1.21 10.61
C LYS A 273 7.61 0.05 10.79
N GLN A 274 7.05 -0.40 9.70
CA GLN A 274 6.10 -1.50 9.74
C GLN A 274 6.13 -2.31 8.43
N HIS A 275 5.66 -3.55 8.53
CA HIS A 275 5.57 -4.49 7.41
C HIS A 275 4.31 -5.33 7.52
N LEU A 276 3.96 -6.05 6.46
CA LEU A 276 2.78 -6.92 6.46
C LEU A 276 2.95 -8.06 7.46
N GLN A 277 1.88 -8.36 8.18
CA GLN A 277 1.83 -9.52 9.06
C GLN A 277 1.87 -10.83 8.29
N SER A 278 1.15 -10.91 7.16
CA SER A 278 1.10 -12.08 6.31
C SER A 278 1.30 -11.67 4.84
N PRO A 279 2.30 -12.24 4.15
CA PRO A 279 2.57 -11.83 2.77
C PRO A 279 1.61 -12.44 1.74
N TRP A 280 0.96 -13.58 2.03
CA TRP A 280 0.11 -14.28 1.08
C TRP A 280 -1.36 -13.94 1.25
N ASN A 281 -2.08 -13.85 0.13
CA ASN A 281 -3.51 -13.63 0.10
C ASN A 281 -4.15 -14.44 -1.03
N VAL A 282 -5.48 -14.61 -0.97
CA VAL A 282 -6.26 -15.31 -1.99
C VAL A 282 -7.01 -14.28 -2.83
N LEU A 283 -7.05 -14.51 -4.14
CA LEU A 283 -7.70 -13.63 -5.11
C LEU A 283 -8.77 -14.38 -5.88
N VAL A 284 -9.88 -13.70 -6.15
CA VAL A 284 -10.91 -14.14 -7.09
C VAL A 284 -11.26 -12.95 -7.96
N GLY A 285 -11.28 -13.12 -9.26
CA GLY A 285 -11.53 -12.02 -10.16
C GLY A 285 -12.29 -12.39 -11.42
N ALA A 286 -12.70 -11.33 -12.11
CA ALA A 286 -13.41 -11.42 -13.36
C ALA A 286 -13.00 -10.24 -14.26
N GLN A 287 -12.93 -10.51 -15.55
CA GLN A 287 -12.72 -9.48 -16.57
C GLN A 287 -13.73 -9.70 -17.67
N TYR A 288 -14.44 -8.64 -18.05
CA TYR A 288 -15.36 -8.65 -19.16
C TYR A 288 -14.78 -7.83 -20.31
N GLU A 289 -14.48 -8.52 -21.41
CA GLU A 289 -14.03 -7.90 -22.65
C GLU A 289 -15.26 -7.50 -23.45
N LEU A 290 -15.67 -6.23 -23.35
CA LEU A 290 -16.81 -5.67 -24.06
C LEU A 290 -16.55 -5.64 -25.56
N THR A 291 -15.36 -5.18 -25.94
CA THR A 291 -14.88 -5.12 -27.31
C THR A 291 -13.42 -5.50 -27.35
N GLN A 292 -12.82 -5.57 -28.51
CA GLN A 292 -11.39 -5.77 -28.67
C GLN A 292 -10.57 -4.65 -28.03
N ASN A 293 -11.16 -3.44 -27.90
CA ASN A 293 -10.48 -2.26 -27.39
C ASN A 293 -10.74 -2.01 -25.91
N PHE A 294 -11.89 -2.44 -25.38
CA PHE A 294 -12.33 -2.04 -24.05
C PHE A 294 -12.70 -3.23 -23.16
N ASN A 295 -12.16 -3.25 -21.95
CA ASN A 295 -12.53 -4.24 -20.96
C ASN A 295 -12.63 -3.64 -19.56
N ILE A 296 -13.33 -4.35 -18.68
CA ILE A 296 -13.50 -4.00 -17.28
C ILE A 296 -13.05 -5.20 -16.45
N THR A 297 -12.22 -4.95 -15.46
CA THR A 297 -11.68 -5.96 -14.54
C THR A 297 -12.12 -5.66 -13.12
N THR A 298 -12.51 -6.70 -12.39
CA THR A 298 -12.74 -6.61 -10.94
C THR A 298 -12.07 -7.80 -10.27
N GLU A 299 -11.52 -7.57 -9.07
CA GLU A 299 -10.85 -8.62 -8.31
C GLU A 299 -11.05 -8.38 -6.82
N PHE A 300 -11.35 -9.45 -6.10
CA PHE A 300 -11.49 -9.46 -4.66
C PHE A 300 -10.37 -10.27 -4.03
N GLY A 301 -9.76 -9.69 -2.99
CA GLY A 301 -8.80 -10.39 -2.15
C GLY A 301 -9.43 -10.70 -0.80
N PHE A 302 -9.09 -11.86 -0.23
CA PHE A 302 -9.60 -12.28 1.06
C PHE A 302 -8.63 -13.24 1.73
N ALA A 303 -8.97 -13.75 2.90
CA ALA A 303 -8.17 -14.49 3.85
C ALA A 303 -7.36 -13.55 4.74
N GLU A 304 -6.13 -13.20 4.39
CA GLU A 304 -5.28 -12.34 5.22
C GLU A 304 -5.50 -10.85 4.99
N ARG A 305 -5.85 -10.48 3.76
CA ARG A 305 -6.18 -9.11 3.38
C ARG A 305 -7.53 -9.08 2.70
N ASN A 306 -8.32 -8.05 2.98
CA ASN A 306 -9.55 -7.79 2.27
C ASN A 306 -9.29 -6.66 1.27
N SER A 307 -9.48 -6.95 0.00
CA SER A 307 -9.27 -5.98 -1.05
C SER A 307 -10.36 -6.02 -2.10
N PHE A 308 -10.60 -4.86 -2.68
CA PHE A 308 -11.46 -4.69 -3.84
C PHE A 308 -10.70 -3.90 -4.90
N PHE A 309 -10.66 -4.43 -6.11
CA PHE A 309 -9.99 -3.82 -7.25
C PHE A 309 -10.96 -3.72 -8.40
N ILE A 310 -11.00 -2.57 -9.06
CA ILE A 310 -11.73 -2.36 -10.31
C ILE A 310 -10.87 -1.56 -11.28
N ALA A 311 -10.92 -1.93 -12.55
CA ALA A 311 -10.18 -1.26 -13.60
C ALA A 311 -10.97 -1.20 -14.89
N GLY A 312 -10.88 -0.06 -15.56
CA GLY A 312 -11.30 0.09 -16.93
C GLY A 312 -10.07 0.22 -17.83
N GLU A 313 -10.02 -0.55 -18.89
CA GLU A 313 -8.87 -0.61 -19.78
C GLU A 313 -9.29 -0.36 -21.23
N TYR A 314 -8.54 0.51 -21.90
CA TYR A 314 -8.64 0.75 -23.34
C TYR A 314 -7.35 0.31 -24.03
N ARG A 315 -7.50 -0.49 -25.07
CA ARG A 315 -6.37 -1.00 -25.85
C ARG A 315 -6.39 -0.49 -27.28
N PHE A 316 -5.19 -0.22 -27.80
CA PHE A 316 -5.02 0.31 -29.17
C PHE A 316 -3.74 -0.17 -29.84
#